data_bdf1dd441d037d3b3f2e81932d25305e
#
_entry.id   bdf1dd441d037d3b3f2e81932d25305e
#
_cell.length_a   1.000
_cell.length_b   1.000
_cell.length_c   1.000
_cell.angle_alpha   90.00
_cell.angle_beta   90.00
_cell.angle_gamma   90.00
#
_symmetry.space_group_name_H-M   'P 1'
#
loop_
_entity.id
_entity.type
_entity.pdbx_description
1 polymer ?
#
loop_
_entity_poly.entity_id
_entity_poly.type
_entity_poly.pdbx_seq_one_letter_code
_entity_poly.pdbx_strand_id
1 'polypeptide(L)'
;MNCGCEAEPSKVELIKEASRALRGTIASELAEETPAFDEANVQILKFHGIYQQDDRDKRKEARKRGLDRHYQLMIRTRIPGGKVSPDGYIAHDEIADRWGNGTIRITTRQDFQLHGVLKGDLKTSVQAINQALMTSLGGCGDQVRNVMCCPAPLRDRLRTELREHLPALVSGLTPTTGAYHQIWIDGEVVDTSEPEPDELYGTRYLPRKFKVALAIEGDNCVDVYSDDLGLVAMRGPEGGLAGFNVLVGGGLGRTHNKPETYPAVAQPLAFVAAEHLVETTRAVVAVQRDFGDRSNRRHARLKYLVADRGLPWFRKQVRSRVGFELSDPWPLCWEPLDDHLGWHEQGDGRLFYGLFVENGRIQDQGPVRLKSALRQLVELHRPVLWMTAQQNLILADVQPGGRPAIEALLREHGVPLTQDVSNTIRNSMACPAIPTCGLAVAEAERVMPELIRQLEQVVAGLGLAGERISFRMTGCPNGCARPYIGDVGFVGTTLGKYDVHLGGDFLGTRLNALFARNVPLAEIPPLLEGPLSAFAAERASGEGFGDWCHRIGVDTLRDRFRGEAVTA
;
A
#
# COMPACT_ATOMS: atom_id res chain seq x y z
N MET A 1 -19.90 -33.43 -23.37
CA MET A 1 -20.78 -32.83 -22.36
C MET A 1 -20.13 -33.06 -21.01
N ASN A 2 -19.26 -32.16 -20.56
CA ASN A 2 -18.78 -32.14 -19.18
C ASN A 2 -19.79 -31.31 -18.38
N CYS A 3 -20.59 -31.98 -17.56
CA CYS A 3 -21.27 -31.31 -16.46
C CYS A 3 -20.20 -30.74 -15.52
N GLY A 4 -19.80 -29.48 -15.76
CA GLY A 4 -18.97 -28.78 -14.83
C GLY A 4 -19.77 -28.55 -13.55
N CYS A 5 -19.52 -29.35 -12.51
CA CYS A 5 -19.87 -28.96 -11.15
C CYS A 5 -19.14 -27.64 -10.89
N GLU A 6 -19.88 -26.55 -10.88
CA GLU A 6 -19.33 -25.27 -10.39
C GLU A 6 -18.80 -25.54 -8.98
N ALA A 7 -17.52 -25.27 -8.76
CA ALA A 7 -16.91 -25.46 -7.44
C ALA A 7 -17.66 -24.60 -6.41
N GLU A 8 -17.96 -25.15 -5.25
CA GLU A 8 -18.68 -24.44 -4.19
C GLU A 8 -17.96 -23.14 -3.81
N PRO A 9 -18.71 -22.03 -3.64
CA PRO A 9 -18.14 -20.77 -3.24
C PRO A 9 -17.50 -20.86 -1.84
N SER A 10 -16.41 -20.14 -1.63
CA SER A 10 -15.75 -20.11 -0.32
C SER A 10 -16.67 -19.53 0.77
N LYS A 11 -16.47 -19.92 2.03
CA LYS A 11 -17.23 -19.39 3.20
C LYS A 11 -17.36 -17.88 3.19
N VAL A 12 -16.32 -17.15 2.75
CA VAL A 12 -16.35 -15.67 2.70
C VAL A 12 -17.32 -15.16 1.64
N GLU A 13 -17.49 -15.85 0.51
CA GLU A 13 -18.50 -15.49 -0.49
C GLU A 13 -19.92 -15.59 0.08
N LEU A 14 -20.20 -16.63 0.86
CA LEU A 14 -21.49 -16.81 1.54
C LEU A 14 -21.73 -15.73 2.61
N ILE A 15 -20.68 -15.35 3.38
CA ILE A 15 -20.78 -14.25 4.34
C ILE A 15 -21.09 -12.92 3.65
N LYS A 16 -20.46 -12.64 2.50
CA LYS A 16 -20.72 -11.41 1.74
C LYS A 16 -22.15 -11.36 1.23
N GLU A 17 -22.64 -12.45 0.68
CA GLU A 17 -24.01 -12.57 0.17
C GLU A 17 -25.05 -12.36 1.27
N ALA A 18 -24.83 -12.96 2.44
CA ALA A 18 -25.72 -12.84 3.60
C ALA A 18 -25.57 -11.50 4.36
N SER A 19 -24.63 -10.64 3.96
CA SER A 19 -24.25 -9.44 4.74
C SER A 19 -25.27 -8.29 4.68
N ARG A 20 -26.32 -8.38 3.88
CA ARG A 20 -27.30 -7.30 3.66
C ARG A 20 -26.58 -5.98 3.33
N ALA A 21 -25.88 -5.95 2.20
CA ALA A 21 -25.07 -4.84 1.72
C ALA A 21 -24.04 -4.35 2.75
N LEU A 22 -23.28 -5.27 3.36
CA LEU A 22 -22.21 -5.04 4.32
C LEU A 22 -22.67 -4.55 5.71
N ARG A 23 -23.94 -4.58 6.04
CA ARG A 23 -24.43 -4.26 7.41
C ARG A 23 -24.07 -5.36 8.40
N GLY A 24 -24.30 -6.62 8.05
CA GLY A 24 -24.13 -7.76 8.95
C GLY A 24 -24.95 -7.57 10.24
N THR A 25 -24.39 -8.04 11.34
CA THR A 25 -24.90 -7.84 12.71
C THR A 25 -23.99 -6.90 13.51
N ILE A 26 -23.21 -6.04 12.83
CA ILE A 26 -22.22 -5.14 13.47
C ILE A 26 -22.87 -4.26 14.54
N ALA A 27 -24.06 -3.71 14.25
CA ALA A 27 -24.73 -2.80 15.17
C ALA A 27 -25.15 -3.50 16.49
N SER A 28 -25.69 -4.72 16.40
CA SER A 28 -26.04 -5.51 17.60
C SER A 28 -24.82 -5.94 18.39
N GLU A 29 -23.76 -6.42 17.71
CA GLU A 29 -22.53 -6.80 18.41
C GLU A 29 -21.80 -5.61 19.05
N LEU A 30 -21.90 -4.40 18.49
CA LEU A 30 -21.36 -3.19 19.13
C LEU A 30 -22.05 -2.88 20.47
N ALA A 31 -23.31 -3.29 20.64
CA ALA A 31 -24.04 -3.12 21.90
C ALA A 31 -23.67 -4.20 22.96
N GLU A 32 -22.99 -5.26 22.56
CA GLU A 32 -22.55 -6.32 23.46
C GLU A 32 -21.23 -5.98 24.14
N GLU A 33 -21.12 -6.27 25.44
CA GLU A 33 -19.89 -6.10 26.23
C GLU A 33 -18.87 -7.22 25.98
N THR A 34 -18.61 -7.54 24.70
CA THR A 34 -17.58 -8.50 24.30
C THR A 34 -16.36 -7.78 23.71
N PRO A 35 -15.13 -8.28 23.91
CA PRO A 35 -13.92 -7.58 23.43
C PRO A 35 -13.69 -7.77 21.92
N ALA A 36 -14.43 -8.65 21.25
CA ALA A 36 -14.23 -9.05 19.87
C ALA A 36 -15.55 -9.16 19.12
N PHE A 37 -15.48 -9.12 17.80
CA PHE A 37 -16.56 -9.43 16.87
C PHE A 37 -16.50 -10.89 16.44
N ASP A 38 -17.64 -11.43 16.00
CA ASP A 38 -17.73 -12.76 15.42
C ASP A 38 -16.99 -12.88 14.08
N GLU A 39 -16.83 -14.10 13.56
CA GLU A 39 -16.10 -14.36 12.34
C GLU A 39 -16.74 -13.69 11.11
N ALA A 40 -18.08 -13.65 11.03
CA ALA A 40 -18.78 -13.05 9.89
C ALA A 40 -18.56 -11.53 9.88
N ASN A 41 -18.77 -10.87 11.02
CA ASN A 41 -18.55 -9.43 11.14
C ASN A 41 -17.07 -9.04 10.99
N VAL A 42 -16.12 -9.88 11.44
CA VAL A 42 -14.69 -9.67 11.14
C VAL A 42 -14.41 -9.62 9.63
N GLN A 43 -15.13 -10.39 8.80
CA GLN A 43 -14.98 -10.28 7.33
C GLN A 43 -15.63 -9.01 6.78
N ILE A 44 -16.82 -8.66 7.27
CA ILE A 44 -17.59 -7.48 6.81
C ILE A 44 -16.86 -6.18 7.21
N LEU A 45 -16.37 -6.07 8.44
CA LEU A 45 -15.62 -4.92 8.94
C LEU A 45 -14.43 -4.53 8.03
N LYS A 46 -13.83 -5.49 7.32
CA LYS A 46 -12.76 -5.19 6.37
C LYS A 46 -13.21 -4.24 5.25
N PHE A 47 -14.46 -4.34 4.79
CA PHE A 47 -15.01 -3.44 3.78
C PHE A 47 -15.15 -2.01 4.31
N HIS A 48 -15.38 -1.89 5.61
CA HIS A 48 -15.42 -0.62 6.33
C HIS A 48 -14.05 -0.10 6.76
N GLY A 49 -12.95 -0.69 6.24
CA GLY A 49 -11.58 -0.29 6.56
C GLY A 49 -11.07 -0.77 7.93
N ILE A 50 -11.81 -1.65 8.59
CA ILE A 50 -11.54 -2.06 9.98
C ILE A 50 -11.03 -3.50 10.01
N TYR A 51 -9.95 -3.74 10.77
CA TYR A 51 -9.42 -5.07 11.03
C TYR A 51 -9.41 -5.35 12.52
N GLN A 52 -10.03 -6.45 12.92
CA GLN A 52 -9.82 -6.99 14.25
C GLN A 52 -8.43 -7.63 14.33
N GLN A 53 -7.68 -7.20 15.29
CA GLN A 53 -6.31 -7.61 15.59
C GLN A 53 -6.19 -7.93 17.09
N ASP A 54 -5.02 -8.31 17.53
CA ASP A 54 -4.68 -8.41 18.94
C ASP A 54 -3.22 -8.03 19.16
N ASP A 55 -2.88 -7.58 20.34
CA ASP A 55 -1.50 -7.33 20.74
C ASP A 55 -0.76 -8.67 20.89
N ARG A 56 0.07 -8.98 19.92
CA ARG A 56 0.76 -10.27 19.84
C ARG A 56 1.89 -10.42 20.85
N ASP A 57 2.45 -9.32 21.33
CA ASP A 57 3.46 -9.36 22.39
C ASP A 57 2.85 -9.84 23.71
N LYS A 58 1.58 -9.49 23.96
CA LYS A 58 0.84 -9.92 25.15
C LYS A 58 0.24 -11.34 25.07
N ARG A 59 0.19 -11.95 23.85
CA ARG A 59 -0.45 -13.29 23.69
C ARG A 59 0.11 -14.36 24.61
N LYS A 60 1.44 -14.43 24.75
CA LYS A 60 2.10 -15.47 25.54
C LYS A 60 1.76 -15.34 27.03
N GLU A 61 1.74 -14.11 27.52
CA GLU A 61 1.40 -13.80 28.91
C GLU A 61 -0.10 -14.06 29.19
N ALA A 62 -0.98 -13.56 28.34
CA ALA A 62 -2.42 -13.80 28.45
C ALA A 62 -2.73 -15.30 28.48
N ARG A 63 -2.13 -16.08 27.54
CA ARG A 63 -2.32 -17.55 27.50
C ARG A 63 -1.86 -18.23 28.79
N LYS A 64 -0.71 -17.82 29.38
CA LYS A 64 -0.21 -18.38 30.65
C LYS A 64 -1.16 -18.11 31.79
N ARG A 65 -1.85 -16.97 31.77
CA ARG A 65 -2.78 -16.53 32.81
C ARG A 65 -4.21 -16.99 32.57
N GLY A 66 -4.50 -17.74 31.50
CA GLY A 66 -5.86 -18.17 31.14
C GLY A 66 -6.77 -17.02 30.74
N LEU A 67 -6.20 -15.88 30.31
CA LEU A 67 -6.94 -14.70 29.85
C LEU A 67 -7.16 -14.74 28.34
N ASP A 68 -8.20 -14.08 27.89
CA ASP A 68 -8.46 -13.85 26.48
C ASP A 68 -7.34 -13.02 25.81
N ARG A 69 -7.32 -13.03 24.46
CA ARG A 69 -6.43 -12.17 23.70
C ARG A 69 -6.78 -10.72 23.96
N HIS A 70 -5.77 -9.87 24.00
CA HIS A 70 -5.95 -8.43 24.06
C HIS A 70 -6.38 -7.91 22.69
N TYR A 71 -7.69 -8.05 22.38
CA TYR A 71 -8.27 -7.63 21.12
C TYR A 71 -8.25 -6.13 20.97
N GLN A 72 -7.95 -5.68 19.76
CA GLN A 72 -7.98 -4.29 19.35
C GLN A 72 -8.26 -4.19 17.86
N LEU A 73 -8.65 -3.01 17.41
CA LEU A 73 -8.99 -2.75 16.03
C LEU A 73 -7.93 -1.85 15.39
N MET A 74 -7.69 -2.09 14.10
CA MET A 74 -7.01 -1.16 13.22
C MET A 74 -8.05 -0.52 12.32
N ILE A 75 -8.09 0.80 12.26
CA ILE A 75 -8.91 1.58 11.33
C ILE A 75 -8.01 2.12 10.23
N ARG A 76 -8.42 1.96 8.97
CA ARG A 76 -7.76 2.56 7.82
C ARG A 76 -8.72 3.52 7.14
N THR A 77 -8.35 4.78 7.07
CA THR A 77 -9.08 5.78 6.30
C THR A 77 -8.76 5.63 4.82
N ARG A 78 -9.73 5.94 3.97
CA ARG A 78 -9.59 5.98 2.52
C ARG A 78 -9.27 7.40 2.09
N ILE A 79 -8.10 7.62 1.50
CA ILE A 79 -7.57 8.93 1.13
C ILE A 79 -7.08 8.88 -0.32
N PRO A 80 -7.98 9.10 -1.30
CA PRO A 80 -7.63 9.01 -2.71
C PRO A 80 -6.48 9.95 -3.08
N GLY A 81 -5.47 9.41 -3.77
CA GLY A 81 -4.25 10.13 -4.14
C GLY A 81 -3.40 10.60 -2.96
N GLY A 82 -3.75 10.23 -1.73
CA GLY A 82 -2.97 10.56 -0.54
C GLY A 82 -3.11 11.99 -0.02
N LYS A 83 -4.03 12.80 -0.56
CA LYS A 83 -4.20 14.22 -0.20
C LYS A 83 -5.03 14.40 1.07
N VAL A 84 -4.46 15.06 2.08
CA VAL A 84 -5.13 15.34 3.37
C VAL A 84 -5.08 16.84 3.65
N SER A 85 -6.23 17.40 4.08
CA SER A 85 -6.28 18.77 4.58
C SER A 85 -5.61 18.88 5.95
N PRO A 86 -5.17 20.08 6.36
CA PRO A 86 -4.67 20.32 7.71
C PRO A 86 -5.64 19.84 8.80
N ASP A 87 -6.94 20.13 8.66
CA ASP A 87 -7.96 19.69 9.63
C ASP A 87 -8.13 18.17 9.64
N GLY A 88 -8.04 17.53 8.47
CA GLY A 88 -8.06 16.07 8.36
C GLY A 88 -6.88 15.42 9.09
N TYR A 89 -5.68 15.98 9.01
CA TYR A 89 -4.53 15.49 9.76
C TYR A 89 -4.73 15.66 11.27
N ILE A 90 -5.15 16.85 11.71
CA ILE A 90 -5.42 17.14 13.13
C ILE A 90 -6.46 16.17 13.70
N ALA A 91 -7.53 15.89 12.95
CA ALA A 91 -8.54 14.92 13.38
C ALA A 91 -7.95 13.51 13.57
N HIS A 92 -7.07 13.05 12.65
CA HIS A 92 -6.39 11.75 12.82
C HIS A 92 -5.47 11.74 14.03
N ASP A 93 -4.74 12.83 14.27
CA ASP A 93 -3.85 12.99 15.40
C ASP A 93 -4.61 12.89 16.72
N GLU A 94 -5.76 13.60 16.83
CA GLU A 94 -6.63 13.54 18.00
C GLU A 94 -7.28 12.17 18.21
N ILE A 95 -7.73 11.50 17.13
CA ILE A 95 -8.30 10.15 17.22
C ILE A 95 -7.23 9.15 17.70
N ALA A 96 -5.99 9.28 17.20
CA ALA A 96 -4.89 8.43 17.63
C ALA A 96 -4.61 8.55 19.13
N ASP A 97 -4.68 9.76 19.67
CA ASP A 97 -4.43 10.02 21.11
C ASP A 97 -5.61 9.58 21.99
N ARG A 98 -6.84 9.84 21.55
CA ARG A 98 -8.03 9.60 22.40
C ARG A 98 -8.45 8.12 22.43
N TRP A 99 -8.39 7.44 21.29
CA TRP A 99 -8.97 6.10 21.14
C TRP A 99 -8.00 5.07 20.53
N GLY A 100 -6.85 5.52 20.02
CA GLY A 100 -5.81 4.67 19.45
C GLY A 100 -4.65 4.43 20.43
N ASN A 101 -3.53 4.02 19.86
CA ASN A 101 -2.27 3.82 20.59
C ASN A 101 -1.34 5.04 20.58
N GLY A 102 -1.86 6.23 20.28
CA GLY A 102 -1.10 7.49 20.23
C GLY A 102 -0.25 7.66 18.96
N THR A 103 -0.33 6.75 17.98
CA THR A 103 0.47 6.82 16.75
C THR A 103 -0.39 6.80 15.50
N ILE A 104 0.10 7.44 14.42
CA ILE A 104 -0.49 7.36 13.07
C ILE A 104 0.50 6.61 12.18
N ARG A 105 -0.02 5.87 11.21
CA ARG A 105 0.83 5.22 10.24
C ARG A 105 0.44 5.54 8.81
N ILE A 106 1.39 6.03 8.02
CA ILE A 106 1.29 6.15 6.57
C ILE A 106 1.45 4.76 5.94
N THR A 107 0.54 4.38 5.06
CA THR A 107 0.61 3.07 4.39
C THR A 107 1.24 3.17 3.00
N THR A 108 1.68 2.03 2.47
CA THR A 108 2.10 1.91 1.05
C THR A 108 0.96 2.12 0.04
N ARG A 109 -0.23 2.55 0.48
CA ARG A 109 -1.38 2.89 -0.37
C ARG A 109 -1.90 4.29 -0.11
N GLN A 110 -1.03 5.16 0.41
CA GLN A 110 -1.38 6.57 0.66
C GLN A 110 -2.60 6.74 1.57
N ASP A 111 -2.72 5.88 2.57
CA ASP A 111 -3.77 5.92 3.60
C ASP A 111 -3.16 6.14 4.97
N PHE A 112 -3.94 6.62 5.95
CA PHE A 112 -3.61 6.51 7.35
C PHE A 112 -4.17 5.24 7.99
N GLN A 113 -3.41 4.69 8.92
CA GLN A 113 -3.84 3.64 9.84
C GLN A 113 -3.76 4.13 11.28
N LEU A 114 -4.83 3.87 12.03
CA LEU A 114 -4.93 4.01 13.47
C LEU A 114 -4.94 2.61 14.08
N HIS A 115 -4.12 2.38 15.08
CA HIS A 115 -4.00 1.09 15.76
C HIS A 115 -4.40 1.22 17.23
N GLY A 116 -4.77 0.12 17.87
CA GLY A 116 -5.06 0.10 19.30
C GLY A 116 -6.49 0.50 19.68
N VAL A 117 -7.37 0.75 18.72
CA VAL A 117 -8.76 1.13 19.00
C VAL A 117 -9.51 -0.04 19.62
N LEU A 118 -10.20 0.17 20.74
CA LEU A 118 -11.03 -0.85 21.37
C LEU A 118 -12.41 -0.94 20.70
N LYS A 119 -13.09 -2.09 20.84
CA LYS A 119 -14.42 -2.30 20.25
C LYS A 119 -15.43 -1.24 20.73
N GLY A 120 -15.40 -0.88 22.02
CA GLY A 120 -16.28 0.15 22.58
C GLY A 120 -16.07 1.55 21.99
N ASP A 121 -14.86 1.86 21.54
CA ASP A 121 -14.50 3.16 20.96
C ASP A 121 -14.68 3.23 19.44
N LEU A 122 -15.02 2.10 18.79
CA LEU A 122 -15.11 2.02 17.33
C LEU A 122 -16.12 2.99 16.74
N LYS A 123 -17.33 3.03 17.29
CA LYS A 123 -18.41 3.93 16.81
C LYS A 123 -17.96 5.39 16.88
N THR A 124 -17.41 5.81 18.01
CA THR A 124 -16.97 7.20 18.22
C THR A 124 -15.80 7.56 17.30
N SER A 125 -14.84 6.65 17.13
CA SER A 125 -13.71 6.84 16.21
C SER A 125 -14.17 7.00 14.76
N VAL A 126 -15.11 6.17 14.28
CA VAL A 126 -15.64 6.28 12.91
C VAL A 126 -16.47 7.57 12.75
N GLN A 127 -17.24 7.97 13.76
CA GLN A 127 -17.97 9.25 13.74
C GLN A 127 -17.00 10.44 13.63
N ALA A 128 -15.91 10.45 14.38
CA ALA A 128 -14.89 11.51 14.32
C ALA A 128 -14.22 11.58 12.93
N ILE A 129 -13.92 10.43 12.31
CA ILE A 129 -13.41 10.38 10.92
C ILE A 129 -14.42 10.99 9.95
N ASN A 130 -15.71 10.66 10.07
CA ASN A 130 -16.76 11.17 9.19
C ASN A 130 -17.01 12.68 9.42
N GLN A 131 -16.93 13.18 10.65
CA GLN A 131 -17.03 14.61 10.97
C GLN A 131 -15.90 15.41 10.33
N ALA A 132 -14.72 14.82 10.16
CA ALA A 132 -13.61 15.41 9.41
C ALA A 132 -13.75 15.26 7.88
N LEU A 133 -14.93 14.92 7.38
CA LEU A 133 -15.26 14.71 5.95
C LEU A 133 -14.42 13.63 5.28
N MET A 134 -14.00 12.63 6.05
CA MET A 134 -13.25 11.46 5.57
C MET A 134 -14.05 10.18 5.79
N THR A 135 -13.60 9.08 5.23
CA THR A 135 -14.26 7.78 5.35
C THR A 135 -13.27 6.65 5.53
N SER A 136 -13.65 5.61 6.23
CA SER A 136 -12.95 4.32 6.26
C SER A 136 -13.52 3.30 5.26
N LEU A 137 -14.70 3.57 4.66
CA LEU A 137 -15.31 2.70 3.66
C LEU A 137 -14.39 2.56 2.43
N GLY A 138 -14.11 1.33 2.03
CA GLY A 138 -13.22 1.06 0.90
C GLY A 138 -11.72 1.16 1.23
N GLY A 139 -11.33 1.44 2.48
CA GLY A 139 -9.94 1.34 2.91
C GLY A 139 -9.38 -0.09 2.81
N CYS A 140 -10.27 -1.10 2.87
CA CYS A 140 -9.92 -2.53 2.79
C CYS A 140 -11.04 -3.34 2.12
N GLY A 141 -11.05 -4.67 2.32
CA GLY A 141 -12.11 -5.57 1.81
C GLY A 141 -11.85 -6.11 0.41
N ASP A 142 -12.82 -6.89 -0.06
CA ASP A 142 -12.86 -7.49 -1.40
C ASP A 142 -13.61 -6.55 -2.37
N GLN A 143 -13.07 -5.37 -2.54
CA GLN A 143 -13.54 -4.27 -3.39
C GLN A 143 -12.34 -3.50 -3.90
N VAL A 144 -12.55 -2.51 -4.75
CA VAL A 144 -11.51 -1.54 -5.08
C VAL A 144 -11.17 -0.75 -3.81
N ARG A 145 -9.90 -0.80 -3.44
CA ARG A 145 -9.36 -0.10 -2.27
C ARG A 145 -9.00 1.33 -2.63
N ASN A 146 -8.37 2.05 -1.71
CA ASN A 146 -7.91 3.40 -2.01
C ASN A 146 -7.21 3.46 -3.37
N VAL A 147 -7.55 4.44 -4.18
CA VAL A 147 -6.92 4.70 -5.48
C VAL A 147 -5.69 5.55 -5.23
N MET A 148 -4.51 5.03 -5.55
CA MET A 148 -3.26 5.78 -5.46
C MET A 148 -3.08 6.69 -6.68
N CYS A 149 -2.40 7.82 -6.48
CA CYS A 149 -1.98 8.72 -7.54
C CYS A 149 -0.63 9.33 -7.17
N CYS A 150 0.18 9.71 -8.17
CA CYS A 150 1.41 10.46 -7.94
C CYS A 150 1.14 11.66 -7.02
N PRO A 151 1.78 11.74 -5.83
CA PRO A 151 1.47 12.74 -4.82
C PRO A 151 2.20 14.06 -5.04
N ALA A 152 3.15 14.14 -5.98
CA ALA A 152 3.96 15.34 -6.20
C ALA A 152 3.07 16.55 -6.52
N PRO A 153 3.04 17.61 -5.72
CA PRO A 153 2.13 18.74 -5.90
C PRO A 153 2.60 19.74 -6.99
N LEU A 154 3.34 19.23 -7.97
CA LEU A 154 3.79 19.98 -9.14
C LEU A 154 2.60 20.49 -9.96
N ARG A 155 2.72 21.69 -10.52
CA ARG A 155 1.69 22.43 -11.27
C ARG A 155 1.88 22.36 -12.78
N ASP A 156 2.60 21.34 -13.28
CA ASP A 156 2.62 21.09 -14.72
C ASP A 156 1.24 20.66 -15.23
N ARG A 157 1.05 20.83 -16.55
CA ARG A 157 -0.24 20.61 -17.20
C ARG A 157 -0.71 19.16 -17.05
N LEU A 158 0.18 18.17 -17.29
CA LEU A 158 -0.17 16.75 -17.21
C LEU A 158 -0.66 16.35 -15.81
N ARG A 159 0.06 16.78 -14.74
CA ARG A 159 -0.35 16.49 -13.37
C ARG A 159 -1.63 17.19 -12.96
N THR A 160 -1.86 18.39 -13.47
CA THR A 160 -3.09 19.14 -13.21
C THR A 160 -4.28 18.42 -13.83
N GLU A 161 -4.23 18.09 -15.11
CA GLU A 161 -5.27 17.38 -15.84
C GLU A 161 -5.52 15.96 -15.24
N LEU A 162 -4.46 15.23 -14.87
CA LEU A 162 -4.60 13.94 -14.18
C LEU A 162 -5.43 14.04 -12.90
N ARG A 163 -5.17 15.07 -12.07
CA ARG A 163 -5.88 15.26 -10.81
C ARG A 163 -7.35 15.61 -11.00
N GLU A 164 -7.73 16.23 -12.11
CA GLU A 164 -9.13 16.51 -12.47
C GLU A 164 -9.93 15.22 -12.75
N HIS A 165 -9.25 14.16 -13.26
CA HIS A 165 -9.88 12.86 -13.51
C HIS A 165 -10.02 11.99 -12.25
N LEU A 166 -9.21 12.22 -11.21
CA LEU A 166 -9.19 11.37 -10.02
C LEU A 166 -10.54 11.30 -9.27
N PRO A 167 -11.28 12.41 -9.03
CA PRO A 167 -12.58 12.36 -8.34
C PRO A 167 -13.61 11.51 -9.09
N ALA A 168 -13.71 11.66 -10.40
CA ALA A 168 -14.64 10.88 -11.22
C ALA A 168 -14.30 9.38 -11.20
N LEU A 169 -13.00 9.03 -11.31
CA LEU A 169 -12.54 7.66 -11.19
C LEU A 169 -12.87 7.06 -9.83
N VAL A 170 -12.58 7.78 -8.75
CA VAL A 170 -12.86 7.34 -7.37
C VAL A 170 -14.36 7.13 -7.15
N SER A 171 -15.19 8.06 -7.60
CA SER A 171 -16.65 7.97 -7.51
C SER A 171 -17.16 6.75 -8.28
N GLY A 172 -16.69 6.54 -9.53
CA GLY A 172 -17.10 5.42 -10.37
C GLY A 172 -16.69 4.04 -9.84
N LEU A 173 -15.77 3.98 -8.87
CA LEU A 173 -15.28 2.76 -8.25
C LEU A 173 -15.71 2.59 -6.78
N THR A 174 -16.36 3.59 -6.20
CA THR A 174 -16.83 3.52 -4.81
C THR A 174 -18.13 2.74 -4.76
N PRO A 175 -18.24 1.69 -3.90
CA PRO A 175 -19.49 0.98 -3.77
C PRO A 175 -20.55 1.87 -3.15
N THR A 176 -21.78 1.78 -3.70
CA THR A 176 -22.97 2.44 -3.20
C THR A 176 -23.67 1.51 -2.20
N THR A 177 -23.11 1.38 -1.00
CA THR A 177 -23.72 0.51 0.03
C THR A 177 -24.73 1.28 0.90
N GLY A 178 -25.87 0.68 1.17
CA GLY A 178 -26.83 1.16 2.17
C GLY A 178 -26.42 0.93 3.63
N ALA A 179 -25.23 0.35 3.90
CA ALA A 179 -24.79 0.04 5.26
C ALA A 179 -24.65 1.26 6.18
N TYR A 180 -24.40 2.44 5.61
CA TYR A 180 -24.22 3.71 6.34
C TYR A 180 -25.44 4.63 6.31
N HIS A 181 -26.51 4.27 5.61
CA HIS A 181 -27.72 5.07 5.49
C HIS A 181 -28.84 4.43 6.29
N GLN A 182 -29.29 5.09 7.33
CA GLN A 182 -30.51 4.77 8.05
C GLN A 182 -31.30 6.04 8.21
N ILE A 183 -32.60 5.98 7.89
CA ILE A 183 -33.52 7.08 8.15
C ILE A 183 -34.14 6.83 9.52
N TRP A 184 -33.95 7.76 10.43
CA TRP A 184 -34.49 7.72 11.77
C TRP A 184 -35.59 8.79 11.90
N ILE A 185 -36.78 8.40 12.35
CA ILE A 185 -37.84 9.31 12.72
C ILE A 185 -38.22 9.00 14.16
N ASP A 186 -38.19 10.00 15.01
CA ASP A 186 -38.53 9.91 16.45
C ASP A 186 -37.71 8.83 17.22
N GLY A 187 -36.50 8.57 16.79
CA GLY A 187 -35.62 7.57 17.43
C GLY A 187 -35.80 6.13 16.94
N GLU A 188 -36.69 5.91 15.95
CA GLU A 188 -36.89 4.60 15.31
C GLU A 188 -36.36 4.59 13.88
N VAL A 189 -35.77 3.44 13.46
CA VAL A 189 -35.30 3.24 12.08
C VAL A 189 -36.50 3.03 11.17
N VAL A 190 -36.72 3.94 10.23
CA VAL A 190 -37.90 3.93 9.33
C VAL A 190 -37.58 3.24 8.00
N ASP A 191 -36.29 3.24 7.56
CA ASP A 191 -35.90 2.57 6.34
C ASP A 191 -35.55 1.10 6.62
N THR A 192 -36.49 0.20 6.33
CA THR A 192 -36.38 -1.25 6.41
C THR A 192 -36.23 -1.90 5.03
N SER A 193 -36.09 -1.10 3.96
CA SER A 193 -35.95 -1.63 2.61
C SER A 193 -34.71 -2.52 2.50
N GLU A 194 -34.84 -3.65 1.79
CA GLU A 194 -33.67 -4.43 1.43
C GLU A 194 -32.79 -3.60 0.48
N PRO A 195 -31.49 -3.45 0.78
CA PRO A 195 -30.60 -2.65 -0.06
C PRO A 195 -30.47 -3.26 -1.45
N GLU A 196 -30.64 -2.44 -2.48
CA GLU A 196 -30.41 -2.89 -3.86
C GLU A 196 -28.97 -3.36 -4.05
N PRO A 197 -28.75 -4.36 -4.93
CA PRO A 197 -27.40 -4.78 -5.32
C PRO A 197 -26.60 -3.61 -5.90
N ASP A 198 -25.35 -3.49 -5.49
CA ASP A 198 -24.46 -2.46 -6.07
C ASP A 198 -24.29 -2.68 -7.57
N GLU A 199 -24.37 -1.62 -8.37
CA GLU A 199 -24.27 -1.69 -9.83
C GLU A 199 -22.95 -2.31 -10.30
N LEU A 200 -21.81 -1.91 -9.71
CA LEU A 200 -20.48 -2.41 -10.09
C LEU A 200 -20.18 -3.75 -9.41
N TYR A 201 -20.56 -3.90 -8.13
CA TYR A 201 -20.09 -5.02 -7.30
C TYR A 201 -21.11 -6.13 -7.11
N GLY A 202 -22.40 -5.88 -7.38
CA GLY A 202 -23.48 -6.81 -7.06
C GLY A 202 -23.57 -7.10 -5.56
N THR A 203 -24.14 -8.26 -5.19
CA THR A 203 -24.32 -8.67 -3.78
C THR A 203 -23.06 -9.29 -3.16
N ARG A 204 -22.17 -9.89 -3.97
CA ARG A 204 -20.99 -10.64 -3.51
C ARG A 204 -19.69 -9.85 -3.58
N TYR A 205 -19.72 -8.65 -4.08
CA TYR A 205 -18.50 -7.85 -4.29
C TYR A 205 -17.46 -8.60 -5.16
N LEU A 206 -16.17 -8.27 -5.02
CA LEU A 206 -15.12 -8.93 -5.79
C LEU A 206 -14.69 -10.24 -5.11
N PRO A 207 -14.15 -11.21 -5.87
CA PRO A 207 -13.57 -12.43 -5.30
C PRO A 207 -12.42 -12.16 -4.32
N ARG A 208 -11.70 -11.06 -4.50
CA ARG A 208 -10.56 -10.64 -3.68
C ARG A 208 -10.35 -9.13 -3.74
N LYS A 209 -9.50 -8.61 -2.81
CA LYS A 209 -9.05 -7.20 -2.83
C LYS A 209 -8.59 -6.79 -4.22
N PHE A 210 -8.91 -5.56 -4.61
CA PHE A 210 -8.51 -4.98 -5.88
C PHE A 210 -7.80 -3.64 -5.64
N LYS A 211 -6.67 -3.44 -6.28
CA LYS A 211 -5.83 -2.28 -6.10
C LYS A 211 -5.70 -1.52 -7.41
N VAL A 212 -5.82 -0.19 -7.35
CA VAL A 212 -5.66 0.72 -8.48
C VAL A 212 -4.61 1.77 -8.15
N ALA A 213 -3.71 2.06 -9.09
CA ALA A 213 -2.73 3.12 -8.97
C ALA A 213 -2.62 3.91 -10.28
N LEU A 214 -2.45 5.24 -10.15
CA LEU A 214 -2.22 6.16 -11.25
C LEU A 214 -0.78 6.68 -11.18
N ALA A 215 0.05 6.29 -12.14
CA ALA A 215 1.38 6.84 -12.38
C ALA A 215 1.32 7.92 -13.47
N ILE A 216 2.42 8.59 -13.68
CA ILE A 216 2.62 9.56 -14.76
C ILE A 216 3.79 9.08 -15.59
N GLU A 217 3.75 9.25 -16.90
CA GLU A 217 4.89 8.99 -17.79
C GLU A 217 6.17 9.60 -17.22
N GLY A 218 7.22 8.79 -17.08
CA GLY A 218 8.48 9.16 -16.43
C GLY A 218 8.50 9.02 -14.90
N ASP A 219 7.35 8.91 -14.22
CA ASP A 219 7.24 8.94 -12.74
C ASP A 219 6.43 7.73 -12.20
N ASN A 220 7.14 6.68 -11.77
CA ASN A 220 6.54 5.50 -11.15
C ASN A 220 6.61 5.50 -9.60
N CYS A 221 6.52 6.65 -8.95
CA CYS A 221 6.58 6.76 -7.49
C CYS A 221 5.51 5.93 -6.74
N VAL A 222 4.46 5.49 -7.43
CA VAL A 222 3.40 4.63 -6.88
C VAL A 222 3.62 3.13 -7.07
N ASP A 223 4.73 2.70 -7.70
CA ASP A 223 5.00 1.28 -8.05
C ASP A 223 3.82 0.63 -8.81
N VAL A 224 3.37 1.28 -9.90
CA VAL A 224 2.14 0.96 -10.65
C VAL A 224 2.05 -0.50 -11.09
N TYR A 225 3.18 -1.16 -11.36
CA TYR A 225 3.23 -2.57 -11.75
C TYR A 225 2.85 -3.54 -10.62
N SER A 226 2.82 -3.08 -9.37
CA SER A 226 2.48 -3.91 -8.20
C SER A 226 0.98 -4.04 -7.94
N ASP A 227 0.14 -3.36 -8.71
CA ASP A 227 -1.30 -3.28 -8.50
C ASP A 227 -2.10 -4.13 -9.50
N ASP A 228 -3.34 -4.50 -9.13
CA ASP A 228 -4.23 -5.29 -10.00
C ASP A 228 -4.53 -4.52 -11.30
N LEU A 229 -4.67 -3.20 -11.19
CA LEU A 229 -4.85 -2.27 -12.28
C LEU A 229 -3.90 -1.08 -12.12
N GLY A 230 -2.99 -0.91 -13.05
CA GLY A 230 -2.14 0.26 -13.20
C GLY A 230 -2.65 1.16 -14.32
N LEU A 231 -2.65 2.46 -14.08
CA LEU A 231 -3.02 3.49 -15.05
C LEU A 231 -1.85 4.45 -15.17
N VAL A 232 -1.30 4.63 -16.35
CA VAL A 232 -0.20 5.56 -16.57
C VAL A 232 -0.68 6.70 -17.46
N ALA A 233 -0.73 7.90 -16.90
CA ALA A 233 -1.06 9.12 -17.62
C ALA A 233 0.01 9.43 -18.66
N MET A 234 -0.34 9.41 -19.93
CA MET A 234 0.56 9.62 -21.06
C MET A 234 0.50 11.05 -21.55
N ARG A 235 1.67 11.63 -21.82
CA ARG A 235 1.83 13.00 -22.30
C ARG A 235 1.50 13.11 -23.76
N GLY A 236 0.61 14.03 -24.11
CA GLY A 236 0.34 14.41 -25.50
C GLY A 236 1.38 15.36 -26.08
N PRO A 237 1.33 15.62 -27.40
CA PRO A 237 2.27 16.50 -28.08
C PRO A 237 2.34 17.92 -27.51
N GLU A 238 1.24 18.41 -26.96
CA GLU A 238 1.15 19.75 -26.33
C GLU A 238 1.49 19.75 -24.82
N GLY A 239 2.02 18.64 -24.28
CA GLY A 239 2.43 18.52 -22.89
C GLY A 239 1.31 18.23 -21.88
N GLY A 240 0.05 18.19 -22.33
CA GLY A 240 -1.12 17.81 -21.52
C GLY A 240 -1.39 16.30 -21.54
N LEU A 241 -2.51 15.88 -20.94
CA LEU A 241 -2.95 14.49 -20.87
C LEU A 241 -3.52 14.01 -22.22
N ALA A 242 -2.87 13.06 -22.86
CA ALA A 242 -3.41 12.39 -24.05
C ALA A 242 -4.40 11.28 -23.70
N GLY A 243 -4.16 10.57 -22.61
CA GLY A 243 -4.93 9.42 -22.15
C GLY A 243 -4.11 8.55 -21.21
N PHE A 244 -4.46 7.27 -21.11
CA PHE A 244 -3.87 6.35 -20.16
C PHE A 244 -3.42 5.05 -20.80
N ASN A 245 -2.20 4.63 -20.53
CA ASN A 245 -1.86 3.21 -20.65
C ASN A 245 -2.49 2.45 -19.50
N VAL A 246 -3.15 1.35 -19.81
CA VAL A 246 -3.83 0.46 -18.87
C VAL A 246 -2.99 -0.79 -18.69
N LEU A 247 -2.56 -1.08 -17.47
CA LEU A 247 -1.79 -2.26 -17.10
C LEU A 247 -2.62 -3.15 -16.17
N VAL A 248 -2.59 -4.47 -16.35
CA VAL A 248 -3.41 -5.40 -15.57
C VAL A 248 -2.63 -6.59 -15.04
N GLY A 249 -3.07 -7.17 -13.93
CA GLY A 249 -2.57 -8.44 -13.42
C GLY A 249 -1.37 -8.33 -12.47
N GLY A 250 -1.06 -7.15 -11.94
CA GLY A 250 -0.06 -7.02 -10.89
C GLY A 250 -0.56 -7.51 -9.52
N GLY A 251 0.40 -7.85 -8.66
CA GLY A 251 0.09 -8.25 -7.29
C GLY A 251 1.18 -9.09 -6.65
N LEU A 252 1.82 -8.56 -5.61
CA LEU A 252 3.04 -9.13 -5.05
C LEU A 252 2.79 -10.21 -3.97
N GLY A 253 1.56 -10.31 -3.41
CA GLY A 253 1.29 -11.23 -2.31
C GLY A 253 1.39 -12.70 -2.69
N ARG A 254 2.05 -13.47 -1.81
CA ARG A 254 2.09 -14.93 -1.79
C ARG A 254 1.43 -15.44 -0.50
N THR A 255 1.14 -16.73 -0.44
CA THR A 255 0.74 -17.43 0.78
C THR A 255 1.89 -18.30 1.27
N HIS A 256 2.17 -18.26 2.57
CA HIS A 256 3.23 -19.05 3.17
C HIS A 256 3.04 -20.55 2.89
N ASN A 257 4.12 -21.25 2.50
CA ASN A 257 4.14 -22.67 2.15
C ASN A 257 3.13 -23.08 1.06
N LYS A 258 2.82 -22.14 0.12
CA LYS A 258 1.94 -22.39 -1.02
C LYS A 258 2.63 -21.96 -2.31
N PRO A 259 3.41 -22.85 -2.94
CA PRO A 259 4.22 -22.54 -4.13
C PRO A 259 3.35 -22.15 -5.34
N GLU A 260 2.10 -22.59 -5.39
CA GLU A 260 1.11 -22.20 -6.40
C GLU A 260 0.75 -20.71 -6.35
N THR A 261 1.15 -20.00 -5.28
CA THR A 261 0.96 -18.56 -5.16
C THR A 261 2.29 -17.82 -5.39
N TYR A 262 2.28 -16.82 -6.25
CA TYR A 262 3.48 -16.11 -6.70
C TYR A 262 3.27 -14.60 -6.82
N PRO A 263 4.30 -13.76 -6.73
CA PRO A 263 4.23 -12.35 -7.08
C PRO A 263 4.15 -12.19 -8.60
N ALA A 264 3.46 -11.14 -9.06
CA ALA A 264 3.40 -10.78 -10.48
C ALA A 264 3.43 -9.27 -10.64
N VAL A 265 4.05 -8.80 -11.71
CA VAL A 265 3.97 -7.42 -12.19
C VAL A 265 2.86 -7.29 -13.24
N ALA A 266 2.22 -6.13 -13.29
CA ALA A 266 1.17 -5.85 -14.24
C ALA A 266 1.71 -5.79 -15.68
N GLN A 267 0.88 -6.19 -16.65
CA GLN A 267 1.20 -6.22 -18.06
C GLN A 267 0.41 -5.14 -18.83
N PRO A 268 1.01 -4.45 -19.82
CA PRO A 268 0.30 -3.49 -20.65
C PRO A 268 -0.85 -4.15 -21.42
N LEU A 269 -2.07 -3.61 -21.29
CA LEU A 269 -3.29 -4.11 -21.93
C LEU A 269 -3.69 -3.27 -23.15
N ALA A 270 -3.76 -1.96 -22.95
CA ALA A 270 -4.28 -1.03 -23.96
C ALA A 270 -3.85 0.42 -23.63
N PHE A 271 -3.99 1.30 -24.61
CA PHE A 271 -4.09 2.75 -24.42
C PHE A 271 -5.55 3.19 -24.60
N VAL A 272 -6.01 4.11 -23.78
CA VAL A 272 -7.36 4.69 -23.85
C VAL A 272 -7.29 6.22 -23.69
N ALA A 273 -8.14 6.95 -24.42
CA ALA A 273 -8.27 8.39 -24.28
C ALA A 273 -8.79 8.76 -22.87
N ALA A 274 -8.52 9.98 -22.42
CA ALA A 274 -8.79 10.42 -21.06
C ALA A 274 -10.28 10.31 -20.66
N GLU A 275 -11.19 10.62 -21.57
CA GLU A 275 -12.65 10.51 -21.38
C GLU A 275 -13.12 9.07 -21.12
N HIS A 276 -12.37 8.08 -21.55
CA HIS A 276 -12.70 6.65 -21.40
C HIS A 276 -12.13 6.00 -20.14
N LEU A 277 -11.43 6.77 -19.28
CA LEU A 277 -10.76 6.26 -18.09
C LEU A 277 -11.71 5.49 -17.16
N VAL A 278 -12.82 6.10 -16.79
CA VAL A 278 -13.78 5.53 -15.80
C VAL A 278 -14.43 4.27 -16.36
N GLU A 279 -14.93 4.34 -17.62
CA GLU A 279 -15.59 3.21 -18.28
C GLU A 279 -14.65 2.02 -18.41
N THR A 280 -13.42 2.23 -18.86
CA THR A 280 -12.41 1.16 -18.98
C THR A 280 -12.09 0.54 -17.62
N THR A 281 -11.90 1.37 -16.60
CA THR A 281 -11.58 0.88 -15.24
C THR A 281 -12.72 0.04 -14.67
N ARG A 282 -13.98 0.49 -14.81
CA ARG A 282 -15.17 -0.27 -14.43
C ARG A 282 -15.27 -1.60 -15.19
N ALA A 283 -14.97 -1.60 -16.49
CA ALA A 283 -14.94 -2.82 -17.31
C ALA A 283 -13.91 -3.83 -16.80
N VAL A 284 -12.68 -3.39 -16.46
CA VAL A 284 -11.65 -4.26 -15.88
C VAL A 284 -12.09 -4.85 -14.53
N VAL A 285 -12.70 -4.04 -13.66
CA VAL A 285 -13.25 -4.49 -12.37
C VAL A 285 -14.38 -5.49 -12.57
N ALA A 286 -15.28 -5.24 -13.53
CA ALA A 286 -16.38 -6.14 -13.87
C ALA A 286 -15.88 -7.50 -14.39
N VAL A 287 -14.82 -7.53 -15.21
CA VAL A 287 -14.20 -8.81 -15.64
C VAL A 287 -13.69 -9.60 -14.44
N GLN A 288 -13.04 -8.97 -13.48
CA GLN A 288 -12.60 -9.64 -12.24
C GLN A 288 -13.79 -10.10 -11.38
N ARG A 289 -14.87 -9.33 -11.30
CA ARG A 289 -16.09 -9.69 -10.58
C ARG A 289 -16.74 -10.95 -11.19
N ASP A 290 -16.83 -10.99 -12.52
CA ASP A 290 -17.59 -12.02 -13.25
C ASP A 290 -16.80 -13.31 -13.42
N PHE A 291 -15.48 -13.26 -13.59
CA PHE A 291 -14.64 -14.41 -13.95
C PHE A 291 -13.58 -14.79 -12.91
N GLY A 292 -13.38 -13.98 -11.87
CA GLY A 292 -12.40 -14.29 -10.81
C GLY A 292 -12.85 -15.48 -9.96
N ASP A 293 -11.89 -16.30 -9.52
CA ASP A 293 -12.13 -17.49 -8.72
C ASP A 293 -12.78 -17.16 -7.37
N ARG A 294 -13.99 -17.68 -7.13
CA ARG A 294 -14.74 -17.51 -5.89
C ARG A 294 -14.67 -18.73 -4.96
N SER A 295 -14.15 -19.84 -5.44
CA SER A 295 -13.98 -21.06 -4.66
C SER A 295 -12.66 -21.08 -3.89
N ASN A 296 -11.56 -20.67 -4.54
CA ASN A 296 -10.22 -20.66 -3.95
C ASN A 296 -9.70 -19.23 -3.72
N ARG A 297 -9.86 -18.72 -2.50
CA ARG A 297 -9.39 -17.36 -2.13
C ARG A 297 -7.89 -17.13 -2.31
N ARG A 298 -7.06 -18.20 -2.40
CA ARG A 298 -5.61 -18.05 -2.66
C ARG A 298 -5.33 -17.80 -4.14
N HIS A 299 -6.27 -18.20 -5.04
CA HIS A 299 -6.18 -18.01 -6.48
C HIS A 299 -7.13 -16.92 -7.02
N ALA A 300 -7.76 -16.14 -6.16
CA ALA A 300 -8.84 -15.22 -6.47
C ALA A 300 -8.39 -13.79 -6.90
N ARG A 301 -7.07 -13.48 -6.97
CA ARG A 301 -6.56 -12.18 -7.43
C ARG A 301 -6.55 -12.09 -8.96
N LEU A 302 -6.68 -10.86 -9.48
CA LEU A 302 -6.69 -10.57 -10.92
C LEU A 302 -5.50 -11.20 -11.66
N LYS A 303 -4.31 -11.19 -11.07
CA LYS A 303 -3.09 -11.77 -11.68
C LYS A 303 -3.26 -13.24 -12.09
N TYR A 304 -4.02 -14.01 -11.31
CA TYR A 304 -4.29 -15.42 -11.64
C TYR A 304 -5.28 -15.53 -12.79
N LEU A 305 -6.35 -14.73 -12.80
CA LEU A 305 -7.29 -14.69 -13.91
C LEU A 305 -6.58 -14.32 -15.23
N VAL A 306 -5.67 -13.33 -15.20
CA VAL A 306 -4.87 -12.95 -16.37
C VAL A 306 -3.91 -14.08 -16.79
N ALA A 307 -3.26 -14.75 -15.82
CA ALA A 307 -2.36 -15.86 -16.11
C ALA A 307 -3.09 -17.07 -16.68
N ASP A 308 -4.24 -17.44 -16.13
CA ASP A 308 -5.01 -18.63 -16.51
C ASP A 308 -5.69 -18.47 -17.88
N ARG A 309 -6.17 -17.27 -18.19
CA ARG A 309 -6.95 -16.99 -19.42
C ARG A 309 -6.12 -16.33 -20.52
N GLY A 310 -4.99 -15.74 -20.19
CA GLY A 310 -4.14 -14.97 -21.09
C GLY A 310 -4.63 -13.53 -21.34
N LEU A 311 -3.67 -12.66 -21.59
CA LEU A 311 -3.91 -11.22 -21.84
C LEU A 311 -4.84 -10.95 -23.05
N PRO A 312 -4.74 -11.66 -24.20
CA PRO A 312 -5.65 -11.45 -25.33
C PRO A 312 -7.11 -11.74 -25.00
N TRP A 313 -7.38 -12.81 -24.22
CA TRP A 313 -8.72 -13.10 -23.73
C TRP A 313 -9.23 -11.98 -22.81
N PHE A 314 -8.39 -11.53 -21.90
CA PHE A 314 -8.75 -10.48 -20.96
C PHE A 314 -9.08 -9.16 -21.69
N ARG A 315 -8.24 -8.76 -22.68
CA ARG A 315 -8.50 -7.60 -23.54
C ARG A 315 -9.84 -7.71 -24.27
N LYS A 316 -10.17 -8.91 -24.81
CA LYS A 316 -11.46 -9.16 -25.45
C LYS A 316 -12.63 -8.98 -24.49
N GLN A 317 -12.50 -9.43 -23.24
CA GLN A 317 -13.54 -9.26 -22.23
C GLN A 317 -13.75 -7.80 -21.84
N VAL A 318 -12.67 -7.03 -21.69
CA VAL A 318 -12.76 -5.57 -21.45
C VAL A 318 -13.41 -4.88 -22.64
N ARG A 319 -12.94 -5.17 -23.86
CA ARG A 319 -13.46 -4.58 -25.10
C ARG A 319 -14.98 -4.81 -25.27
N SER A 320 -15.49 -5.97 -24.86
CA SER A 320 -16.93 -6.29 -24.97
C SER A 320 -17.80 -5.51 -23.98
N ARG A 321 -17.21 -4.79 -23.03
CA ARG A 321 -17.90 -4.04 -21.96
C ARG A 321 -17.78 -2.53 -22.12
N VAL A 322 -17.04 -2.07 -23.11
CA VAL A 322 -16.86 -0.64 -23.42
C VAL A 322 -17.39 -0.33 -24.81
N GLY A 323 -17.84 0.91 -25.04
CA GLY A 323 -18.44 1.35 -26.30
C GLY A 323 -17.44 1.77 -27.40
N PHE A 324 -16.14 1.59 -27.19
CA PHE A 324 -15.06 2.08 -28.09
C PHE A 324 -13.97 1.04 -28.31
N GLU A 325 -13.09 1.26 -29.29
CA GLU A 325 -11.94 0.39 -29.55
C GLU A 325 -10.80 0.65 -28.56
N LEU A 326 -10.11 -0.42 -28.14
CA LEU A 326 -8.91 -0.34 -27.32
C LEU A 326 -7.69 -0.24 -28.23
N SER A 327 -6.96 0.87 -28.17
CA SER A 327 -5.69 1.04 -28.90
C SER A 327 -4.57 0.21 -28.25
N ASP A 328 -3.48 0.00 -28.99
CA ASP A 328 -2.30 -0.64 -28.41
C ASP A 328 -1.60 0.28 -27.41
N PRO A 329 -0.99 -0.28 -26.34
CA PRO A 329 -0.28 0.53 -25.35
C PRO A 329 0.85 1.35 -25.98
N TRP A 330 1.02 2.58 -25.53
CA TRP A 330 2.17 3.38 -25.91
C TRP A 330 3.43 2.90 -25.17
N PRO A 331 4.63 3.11 -25.73
CA PRO A 331 5.88 2.79 -25.05
C PRO A 331 5.97 3.52 -23.70
N LEU A 332 6.48 2.82 -22.67
CA LEU A 332 6.69 3.37 -21.33
C LEU A 332 8.19 3.53 -21.08
N CYS A 333 8.58 4.72 -20.65
CA CYS A 333 9.91 5.03 -20.13
C CYS A 333 9.78 5.59 -18.73
N TRP A 334 10.70 5.22 -17.84
CA TRP A 334 10.70 5.64 -16.46
C TRP A 334 12.00 6.33 -16.08
N GLU A 335 11.91 7.33 -15.23
CA GLU A 335 13.06 8.04 -14.66
C GLU A 335 13.21 7.64 -13.18
N PRO A 336 14.44 7.44 -12.68
CA PRO A 336 14.65 7.16 -11.27
C PRO A 336 14.38 8.42 -10.44
N LEU A 337 13.32 8.37 -9.62
CA LEU A 337 12.89 9.44 -8.74
C LEU A 337 13.05 9.04 -7.28
N ASP A 338 13.38 10.00 -6.43
CA ASP A 338 13.67 9.84 -4.99
C ASP A 338 12.44 10.15 -4.14
N ASP A 339 11.29 9.59 -4.48
CA ASP A 339 9.98 9.76 -3.80
C ASP A 339 9.61 11.24 -3.51
N HIS A 340 10.08 12.17 -4.35
CA HIS A 340 9.91 13.62 -4.19
C HIS A 340 10.40 14.18 -2.85
N LEU A 341 11.41 13.55 -2.24
CA LEU A 341 11.99 13.95 -0.96
C LEU A 341 12.80 15.26 -1.06
N GLY A 342 12.81 16.04 0.04
CA GLY A 342 13.49 17.34 0.09
C GLY A 342 12.64 18.50 -0.41
N TRP A 343 13.28 19.67 -0.60
CA TRP A 343 12.61 20.88 -1.07
C TRP A 343 12.53 20.94 -2.59
N HIS A 344 11.34 21.28 -3.10
CA HIS A 344 11.05 21.44 -4.52
C HIS A 344 10.15 22.66 -4.76
N GLU A 345 10.26 23.25 -5.95
CA GLU A 345 9.32 24.26 -6.45
C GLU A 345 8.08 23.59 -7.03
N GLN A 346 6.89 24.14 -6.74
CA GLN A 346 5.63 23.61 -7.30
C GLN A 346 5.35 24.08 -8.73
N GLY A 347 5.94 25.20 -9.16
CA GLY A 347 5.70 25.85 -10.45
C GLY A 347 4.67 26.99 -10.38
N ASP A 348 4.16 27.33 -9.20
CA ASP A 348 3.25 28.46 -8.92
C ASP A 348 3.85 29.49 -7.94
N GLY A 349 5.17 29.47 -7.74
CA GLY A 349 5.88 30.30 -6.78
C GLY A 349 5.85 29.78 -5.34
N ARG A 350 5.20 28.64 -5.08
CA ARG A 350 5.23 27.95 -3.79
C ARG A 350 6.21 26.79 -3.82
N LEU A 351 6.54 26.32 -2.61
CA LEU A 351 7.41 25.18 -2.40
C LEU A 351 6.61 24.00 -1.82
N PHE A 352 7.15 22.80 -2.00
CA PHE A 352 6.79 21.67 -1.18
C PHE A 352 8.04 21.01 -0.58
N TYR A 353 7.83 20.32 0.53
CA TYR A 353 8.88 19.59 1.23
C TYR A 353 8.51 18.12 1.38
N GLY A 354 9.25 17.23 0.73
CA GLY A 354 9.16 15.79 0.94
C GLY A 354 9.89 15.41 2.23
N LEU A 355 9.14 15.06 3.26
CA LEU A 355 9.65 14.66 4.57
C LEU A 355 9.78 13.14 4.63
N PHE A 356 10.98 12.65 4.91
CA PHE A 356 11.20 11.23 5.20
C PHE A 356 10.53 10.84 6.52
N VAL A 357 9.77 9.73 6.49
CA VAL A 357 9.09 9.17 7.67
C VAL A 357 9.50 7.70 7.81
N GLU A 358 10.34 7.40 8.80
CA GLU A 358 10.88 6.06 9.01
C GLU A 358 9.76 5.02 9.11
N ASN A 359 9.71 4.10 8.12
CA ASN A 359 8.68 3.06 7.97
C ASN A 359 7.22 3.58 8.01
N GLY A 360 7.00 4.86 7.73
CA GLY A 360 5.68 5.49 7.74
C GLY A 360 5.07 5.71 9.12
N ARG A 361 5.83 5.54 10.21
CA ARG A 361 5.31 5.68 11.56
C ARG A 361 5.46 7.13 12.06
N ILE A 362 4.34 7.81 12.27
CA ILE A 362 4.28 9.12 12.90
C ILE A 362 4.07 8.91 14.41
N GLN A 363 5.13 9.12 15.18
CA GLN A 363 5.17 8.96 16.63
C GLN A 363 6.27 9.84 17.23
N ASP A 364 6.23 10.02 18.53
CA ASP A 364 7.33 10.57 19.31
C ASP A 364 8.11 9.40 19.94
N GLN A 365 9.42 9.34 19.67
CA GLN A 365 10.27 8.26 20.16
C GLN A 365 11.66 8.80 20.53
N GLY A 366 11.99 8.75 21.82
CA GLY A 366 13.26 9.24 22.32
C GLY A 366 13.47 10.72 21.99
N PRO A 367 14.59 11.11 21.38
CA PRO A 367 14.85 12.50 21.01
C PRO A 367 14.04 12.96 19.79
N VAL A 368 13.53 12.05 18.96
CA VAL A 368 12.79 12.37 17.73
C VAL A 368 11.30 12.47 18.05
N ARG A 369 10.76 13.68 18.01
CA ARG A 369 9.36 13.99 18.32
C ARG A 369 8.59 14.36 17.05
N LEU A 370 8.52 13.41 16.11
CA LEU A 370 7.93 13.65 14.79
C LEU A 370 6.43 13.99 14.86
N LYS A 371 5.67 13.29 15.72
CA LYS A 371 4.23 13.52 15.88
C LYS A 371 3.95 14.94 16.40
N SER A 372 4.65 15.34 17.47
CA SER A 372 4.56 16.69 18.03
C SER A 372 4.98 17.76 17.02
N ALA A 373 6.08 17.53 16.29
CA ALA A 373 6.55 18.44 15.24
C ALA A 373 5.50 18.65 14.15
N LEU A 374 4.93 17.56 13.62
CA LEU A 374 3.90 17.63 12.58
C LEU A 374 2.62 18.31 13.09
N ARG A 375 2.19 18.03 14.33
CA ARG A 375 1.04 18.69 14.93
C ARG A 375 1.25 20.21 14.96
N GLN A 376 2.35 20.68 15.52
CA GLN A 376 2.66 22.09 15.63
C GLN A 376 2.85 22.74 14.25
N LEU A 377 3.52 22.06 13.31
CA LEU A 377 3.72 22.53 11.95
C LEU A 377 2.38 22.74 11.23
N VAL A 378 1.46 21.75 11.34
CA VAL A 378 0.15 21.84 10.71
C VAL A 378 -0.71 22.93 11.34
N GLU A 379 -0.66 23.13 12.65
CA GLU A 379 -1.38 24.20 13.34
C GLU A 379 -0.89 25.60 12.93
N LEU A 380 0.43 25.79 12.82
CA LEU A 380 1.05 27.09 12.52
C LEU A 380 1.03 27.45 11.04
N HIS A 381 1.34 26.49 10.16
CA HIS A 381 1.61 26.76 8.74
C HIS A 381 0.50 26.26 7.81
N ARG A 382 -0.41 25.42 8.29
CA ARG A 382 -1.56 24.89 7.54
C ARG A 382 -1.21 24.33 6.14
N PRO A 383 -0.10 23.58 5.94
CA PRO A 383 0.22 23.01 4.64
C PRO A 383 -0.82 21.96 4.24
N VAL A 384 -1.03 21.78 2.94
CA VAL A 384 -1.71 20.58 2.43
C VAL A 384 -0.74 19.42 2.50
N LEU A 385 -1.20 18.29 3.03
CA LEU A 385 -0.39 17.10 3.22
C LEU A 385 -0.66 16.08 2.11
N TRP A 386 0.39 15.41 1.63
CA TRP A 386 0.26 14.31 0.67
C TRP A 386 1.09 13.13 1.13
N MET A 387 0.46 11.98 1.27
CA MET A 387 1.17 10.73 1.57
C MET A 387 1.75 10.13 0.31
N THR A 388 2.98 9.60 0.41
CA THR A 388 3.59 8.87 -0.71
C THR A 388 3.34 7.36 -0.60
N ALA A 389 3.48 6.63 -1.71
CA ALA A 389 3.42 5.18 -1.71
C ALA A 389 4.65 4.53 -1.07
N GLN A 390 5.73 5.29 -0.88
CA GLN A 390 6.94 4.87 -0.15
C GLN A 390 6.86 5.18 1.35
N GLN A 391 5.65 5.52 1.86
CA GLN A 391 5.34 5.78 3.27
C GLN A 391 5.90 7.11 3.81
N ASN A 392 6.23 8.06 2.94
CA ASN A 392 6.68 9.39 3.30
C ASN A 392 5.54 10.42 3.25
N LEU A 393 5.83 11.66 3.63
CA LEU A 393 4.86 12.76 3.70
C LEU A 393 5.39 13.97 2.95
N ILE A 394 4.56 14.59 2.12
CA ILE A 394 4.84 15.85 1.45
C ILE A 394 4.04 16.96 2.12
N LEU A 395 4.72 18.05 2.51
CA LEU A 395 4.15 19.29 2.99
C LEU A 395 4.08 20.25 1.80
N ALA A 396 2.90 20.52 1.29
CA ALA A 396 2.69 21.31 0.08
C ALA A 396 2.17 22.72 0.37
N ASP A 397 2.15 23.54 -0.66
CA ASP A 397 1.66 24.93 -0.64
C ASP A 397 2.41 25.85 0.34
N VAL A 398 3.70 25.58 0.58
CA VAL A 398 4.57 26.35 1.46
C VAL A 398 5.03 27.62 0.75
N GLN A 399 4.85 28.78 1.40
CA GLN A 399 5.45 30.03 0.92
C GLN A 399 6.98 29.97 1.05
N PRO A 400 7.76 30.50 0.11
CA PRO A 400 9.23 30.45 0.17
C PRO A 400 9.81 30.97 1.49
N GLY A 401 9.24 32.02 2.04
CA GLY A 401 9.63 32.59 3.35
C GLY A 401 9.33 31.68 4.55
N GLY A 402 8.49 30.67 4.40
CA GLY A 402 8.14 29.72 5.47
C GLY A 402 9.18 28.59 5.64
N ARG A 403 10.02 28.34 4.64
CA ARG A 403 11.03 27.27 4.68
C ARG A 403 11.93 27.31 5.93
N PRO A 404 12.57 28.43 6.32
CA PRO A 404 13.45 28.46 7.48
C PRO A 404 12.71 28.10 8.79
N ALA A 405 11.45 28.54 8.94
CA ALA A 405 10.65 28.26 10.12
C ALA A 405 10.30 26.77 10.22
N ILE A 406 9.93 26.14 9.11
CA ILE A 406 9.66 24.68 9.04
C ILE A 406 10.91 23.89 9.39
N GLU A 407 12.07 24.21 8.79
CA GLU A 407 13.33 23.54 9.09
C GLU A 407 13.75 23.71 10.56
N ALA A 408 13.57 24.91 11.13
CA ALA A 408 13.89 25.19 12.53
C ALA A 408 12.99 24.36 13.48
N LEU A 409 11.69 24.30 13.20
CA LEU A 409 10.73 23.53 13.99
C LEU A 409 11.03 22.02 13.95
N LEU A 410 11.35 21.47 12.78
CA LEU A 410 11.73 20.06 12.67
C LEU A 410 13.00 19.76 13.50
N ARG A 411 14.04 20.62 13.41
CA ARG A 411 15.26 20.46 14.21
C ARG A 411 15.02 20.59 15.71
N GLU A 412 14.17 21.52 16.15
CA GLU A 412 13.79 21.70 17.55
C GLU A 412 13.19 20.44 18.14
N HIS A 413 12.44 19.69 17.32
CA HIS A 413 11.85 18.42 17.72
C HIS A 413 12.76 17.21 17.45
N GLY A 414 14.03 17.41 17.11
CA GLY A 414 14.98 16.35 16.83
C GLY A 414 14.69 15.55 15.55
N VAL A 415 13.82 16.07 14.68
CA VAL A 415 13.50 15.42 13.39
C VAL A 415 14.59 15.77 12.39
N PRO A 416 15.32 14.78 11.83
CA PRO A 416 16.33 15.03 10.82
C PRO A 416 15.68 15.59 9.55
N LEU A 417 16.33 16.56 8.92
CA LEU A 417 15.88 16.99 7.62
C LEU A 417 16.20 15.92 6.57
N THR A 418 15.38 15.81 5.56
CA THR A 418 15.52 14.76 4.53
C THR A 418 16.90 14.74 3.87
N GLN A 419 17.51 15.89 3.65
CA GLN A 419 18.87 16.00 3.10
C GLN A 419 19.97 15.48 4.04
N ASP A 420 19.67 15.37 5.35
CA ASP A 420 20.59 14.87 6.37
C ASP A 420 20.44 13.34 6.58
N VAL A 421 19.48 12.72 5.87
CA VAL A 421 19.23 11.27 5.89
C VAL A 421 19.95 10.63 4.70
N SER A 422 20.70 9.55 4.93
CA SER A 422 21.44 8.86 3.88
C SER A 422 20.52 8.20 2.82
N ASN A 423 21.07 7.95 1.63
CA ASN A 423 20.35 7.23 0.57
C ASN A 423 19.87 5.85 1.04
N THR A 424 20.71 5.12 1.80
CA THR A 424 20.38 3.79 2.30
C THR A 424 19.15 3.82 3.22
N ILE A 425 19.09 4.79 4.14
CA ILE A 425 17.96 4.93 5.08
C ILE A 425 16.70 5.38 4.34
N ARG A 426 16.76 6.45 3.53
CA ARG A 426 15.56 7.02 2.90
C ARG A 426 14.94 6.14 1.81
N ASN A 427 15.71 5.20 1.23
CA ASN A 427 15.23 4.21 0.27
C ASN A 427 14.83 2.88 0.94
N SER A 428 14.62 2.88 2.26
CA SER A 428 14.16 1.72 3.01
C SER A 428 12.69 1.84 3.41
N MET A 429 11.98 0.71 3.43
CA MET A 429 10.63 0.66 3.97
C MET A 429 10.28 -0.71 4.56
N ALA A 430 9.38 -0.72 5.56
CA ALA A 430 8.87 -1.94 6.15
C ALA A 430 7.34 -1.92 6.34
N CYS A 431 6.73 -3.10 6.45
CA CYS A 431 5.32 -3.22 6.86
C CYS A 431 5.20 -3.25 8.39
N PRO A 432 3.98 -3.04 8.99
CA PRO A 432 3.81 -3.04 10.44
C PRO A 432 4.25 -4.35 11.12
N ALA A 433 3.94 -5.49 10.49
CA ALA A 433 4.25 -6.83 10.99
C ALA A 433 3.83 -7.07 12.46
N ILE A 434 4.64 -7.77 13.26
CA ILE A 434 4.43 -7.95 14.69
C ILE A 434 4.69 -6.59 15.40
N PRO A 435 3.89 -6.18 16.40
CA PRO A 435 2.88 -6.97 17.12
C PRO A 435 1.46 -6.87 16.57
N THR A 436 1.15 -5.96 15.67
CA THR A 436 -0.22 -5.61 15.31
C THR A 436 -0.82 -6.50 14.22
N CYS A 437 -0.02 -6.97 13.25
CA CYS A 437 -0.55 -7.74 12.11
C CYS A 437 -0.77 -9.22 12.46
N GLY A 438 -2.03 -9.67 12.41
CA GLY A 438 -2.38 -11.07 12.64
C GLY A 438 -1.81 -12.08 11.64
N LEU A 439 -1.34 -11.63 10.47
CA LEU A 439 -0.78 -12.46 9.41
C LEU A 439 0.75 -12.54 9.43
N ALA A 440 1.43 -11.67 10.18
CA ALA A 440 2.87 -11.65 10.25
C ALA A 440 3.43 -12.90 10.93
N VAL A 441 4.54 -13.42 10.43
CA VAL A 441 5.29 -14.54 11.02
C VAL A 441 6.64 -14.09 11.57
N ALA A 442 7.08 -12.89 11.17
CA ALA A 442 8.30 -12.21 11.63
C ALA A 442 8.01 -10.73 11.92
N GLU A 443 8.99 -10.07 12.50
CA GLU A 443 9.04 -8.61 12.65
C GLU A 443 9.31 -7.94 11.30
N ALA A 444 9.06 -6.62 11.20
CA ALA A 444 9.55 -5.81 10.10
C ALA A 444 9.80 -4.35 10.55
N GLU A 445 8.76 -3.56 10.79
CA GLU A 445 8.87 -2.14 11.18
C GLU A 445 9.82 -1.91 12.36
N ARG A 446 9.76 -2.77 13.39
CA ARG A 446 10.57 -2.59 14.62
C ARG A 446 12.04 -2.95 14.46
N VAL A 447 12.37 -3.85 13.53
CA VAL A 447 13.76 -4.33 13.34
C VAL A 447 14.45 -3.69 12.14
N MET A 448 13.70 -3.15 11.20
CA MET A 448 14.23 -2.53 9.98
C MET A 448 15.19 -1.35 10.27
N PRO A 449 14.91 -0.43 11.21
CA PRO A 449 15.79 0.70 11.47
C PRO A 449 17.22 0.29 11.86
N GLU A 450 17.36 -0.72 12.73
CA GLU A 450 18.67 -1.21 13.15
C GLU A 450 19.38 -1.96 12.03
N LEU A 451 18.67 -2.82 11.31
CA LEU A 451 19.23 -3.51 10.15
C LEU A 451 19.76 -2.54 9.09
N ILE A 452 18.99 -1.47 8.80
CA ILE A 452 19.38 -0.48 7.79
C ILE A 452 20.60 0.32 8.23
N ARG A 453 20.74 0.68 9.52
CA ARG A 453 21.96 1.34 10.01
C ARG A 453 23.19 0.46 9.86
N GLN A 454 23.07 -0.86 10.07
CA GLN A 454 24.18 -1.80 9.83
C GLN A 454 24.50 -1.92 8.34
N LEU A 455 23.50 -2.00 7.47
CA LEU A 455 23.70 -2.01 6.02
C LEU A 455 24.26 -0.69 5.49
N GLU A 456 23.90 0.45 6.07
CA GLU A 456 24.47 1.76 5.76
C GLU A 456 25.99 1.79 6.00
N GLN A 457 26.45 1.20 7.10
CA GLN A 457 27.89 1.07 7.38
C GLN A 457 28.61 0.21 6.33
N VAL A 458 28.01 -0.90 5.91
CA VAL A 458 28.54 -1.76 4.83
C VAL A 458 28.59 -0.99 3.51
N VAL A 459 27.49 -0.35 3.12
CA VAL A 459 27.37 0.44 1.87
C VAL A 459 28.38 1.59 1.86
N ALA A 460 28.51 2.32 2.96
CA ALA A 460 29.47 3.42 3.08
C ALA A 460 30.93 2.94 3.05
N GLY A 461 31.24 1.83 3.75
CA GLY A 461 32.57 1.21 3.77
C GLY A 461 33.05 0.75 2.39
N LEU A 462 32.11 0.41 1.50
CA LEU A 462 32.38 0.01 0.10
C LEU A 462 32.39 1.19 -0.88
N GLY A 463 32.25 2.44 -0.41
CA GLY A 463 32.21 3.62 -1.26
C GLY A 463 30.90 3.79 -2.05
N LEU A 464 29.82 3.11 -1.64
CA LEU A 464 28.51 3.10 -2.30
C LEU A 464 27.49 4.06 -1.66
N ALA A 465 27.88 4.96 -0.75
CA ALA A 465 26.96 5.85 -0.03
C ALA A 465 26.13 6.77 -0.95
N GLY A 466 26.64 7.06 -2.17
CA GLY A 466 25.92 7.83 -3.19
C GLY A 466 24.87 7.04 -3.97
N GLU A 467 24.86 5.69 -3.84
CA GLU A 467 23.99 4.84 -4.65
C GLU A 467 22.55 4.81 -4.11
N ARG A 468 21.63 4.61 -5.04
CA ARG A 468 20.21 4.40 -4.74
C ARG A 468 19.94 2.89 -4.73
N ILE A 469 19.84 2.31 -3.54
CA ILE A 469 19.53 0.90 -3.35
C ILE A 469 18.26 0.83 -2.50
N SER A 470 17.21 0.23 -3.04
CA SER A 470 15.95 0.06 -2.30
C SER A 470 15.98 -1.20 -1.43
N PHE A 471 15.71 -1.02 -0.13
CA PHE A 471 15.61 -2.10 0.85
C PHE A 471 14.17 -2.20 1.35
N ARG A 472 13.52 -3.34 1.12
CA ARG A 472 12.09 -3.50 1.43
C ARG A 472 11.83 -4.73 2.28
N MET A 473 11.23 -4.55 3.49
CA MET A 473 11.01 -5.64 4.44
C MET A 473 9.54 -5.90 4.71
N THR A 474 9.15 -7.18 4.75
CA THR A 474 7.83 -7.63 5.19
C THR A 474 7.91 -8.78 6.18
N GLY A 475 7.02 -8.76 7.19
CA GLY A 475 6.93 -9.82 8.21
C GLY A 475 6.26 -11.11 7.73
N CYS A 476 5.86 -11.22 6.45
CA CYS A 476 5.27 -12.42 5.85
C CYS A 476 5.24 -12.33 4.32
N PRO A 477 4.98 -13.42 3.59
CA PRO A 477 4.95 -13.44 2.12
C PRO A 477 3.84 -12.62 1.45
N ASN A 478 2.95 -11.96 2.20
CA ASN A 478 1.93 -11.07 1.62
C ASN A 478 2.50 -9.83 0.91
N GLY A 479 3.78 -9.49 1.15
CA GLY A 479 4.50 -8.49 0.38
C GLY A 479 3.96 -7.06 0.55
N CYS A 480 3.52 -6.66 1.75
CA CYS A 480 2.84 -5.37 1.96
C CYS A 480 3.75 -4.16 1.72
N ALA A 481 5.07 -4.27 1.98
CA ALA A 481 6.08 -3.25 1.64
C ALA A 481 6.77 -3.54 0.30
N ARG A 482 6.15 -4.29 -0.58
CA ARG A 482 6.61 -4.59 -1.94
C ARG A 482 8.03 -5.16 -2.06
N PRO A 483 8.45 -6.15 -1.21
CA PRO A 483 9.83 -6.65 -1.19
C PRO A 483 10.24 -7.33 -2.49
N TYR A 484 9.28 -7.79 -3.30
CA TYR A 484 9.55 -8.57 -4.52
C TYR A 484 9.90 -7.73 -5.75
N ILE A 485 9.89 -6.38 -5.66
CA ILE A 485 10.30 -5.48 -6.73
C ILE A 485 11.44 -4.54 -6.33
N GLY A 486 11.86 -4.54 -5.05
CA GLY A 486 13.03 -3.78 -4.62
C GLY A 486 14.34 -4.42 -5.06
N ASP A 487 15.41 -3.63 -5.11
CA ASP A 487 16.77 -4.15 -5.35
C ASP A 487 17.09 -5.25 -4.36
N VAL A 488 16.75 -5.02 -3.07
CA VAL A 488 16.87 -5.98 -1.97
C VAL A 488 15.52 -6.14 -1.26
N GLY A 489 15.04 -7.37 -1.19
CA GLY A 489 13.79 -7.71 -0.49
C GLY A 489 14.01 -8.66 0.68
N PHE A 490 13.41 -8.35 1.85
CA PHE A 490 13.42 -9.21 3.02
C PHE A 490 12.00 -9.70 3.31
N VAL A 491 11.79 -11.01 3.29
CA VAL A 491 10.47 -11.62 3.47
C VAL A 491 10.48 -12.55 4.67
N GLY A 492 9.76 -12.20 5.74
CA GLY A 492 9.66 -12.98 6.95
C GLY A 492 9.13 -14.40 6.69
N THR A 493 9.84 -15.40 7.20
CA THR A 493 9.51 -16.83 7.12
C THR A 493 9.15 -17.43 8.48
N THR A 494 9.90 -17.08 9.50
CA THR A 494 9.64 -17.39 10.91
C THR A 494 10.17 -16.23 11.76
N LEU A 495 9.90 -16.24 13.06
CA LEU A 495 10.39 -15.19 13.96
C LEU A 495 11.91 -15.05 13.87
N GLY A 496 12.38 -13.85 13.53
CA GLY A 496 13.81 -13.51 13.40
C GLY A 496 14.51 -14.06 12.15
N LYS A 497 13.77 -14.69 11.21
CA LYS A 497 14.36 -15.22 9.96
C LYS A 497 13.62 -14.72 8.72
N TYR A 498 14.39 -14.49 7.65
CA TYR A 498 13.90 -13.89 6.42
C TYR A 498 14.47 -14.61 5.18
N ASP A 499 13.65 -14.72 4.16
CA ASP A 499 14.14 -14.96 2.80
C ASP A 499 14.68 -13.64 2.25
N VAL A 500 15.89 -13.67 1.67
CA VAL A 500 16.55 -12.53 1.04
C VAL A 500 16.42 -12.66 -0.47
N HIS A 501 15.90 -11.61 -1.11
CA HIS A 501 15.69 -11.52 -2.54
C HIS A 501 16.56 -10.41 -3.13
N LEU A 502 17.14 -10.61 -4.33
CA LEU A 502 17.96 -9.64 -5.06
C LEU A 502 17.48 -9.48 -6.50
N GLY A 503 17.81 -8.38 -7.15
CA GLY A 503 17.67 -8.21 -8.60
C GLY A 503 16.32 -7.66 -9.07
N GLY A 504 15.54 -7.02 -8.20
CA GLY A 504 14.51 -6.09 -8.62
C GLY A 504 15.13 -4.84 -9.27
N ASP A 505 14.37 -3.78 -9.39
CA ASP A 505 14.93 -2.51 -9.84
C ASP A 505 14.40 -1.33 -9.00
N PHE A 506 15.15 -0.25 -9.02
CA PHE A 506 14.77 0.95 -8.30
C PHE A 506 13.44 1.56 -8.83
N LEU A 507 13.12 1.30 -10.09
CA LEU A 507 11.90 1.76 -10.77
C LEU A 507 10.67 0.91 -10.47
N GLY A 508 10.83 -0.25 -9.80
CA GLY A 508 9.71 -1.14 -9.45
C GLY A 508 9.06 -1.85 -10.64
N THR A 509 9.79 -2.03 -11.75
CA THR A 509 9.25 -2.61 -12.98
C THR A 509 9.46 -4.12 -13.10
N ARG A 510 10.38 -4.67 -12.29
CA ARG A 510 10.85 -6.06 -12.37
C ARG A 510 10.76 -6.77 -11.02
N LEU A 511 10.42 -8.05 -11.06
CA LEU A 511 10.53 -8.92 -9.88
C LEU A 511 11.99 -9.26 -9.60
N ASN A 512 12.34 -9.28 -8.31
CA ASN A 512 13.59 -9.87 -7.84
C ASN A 512 13.47 -11.40 -7.72
N ALA A 513 14.60 -12.06 -7.53
CA ALA A 513 14.68 -13.50 -7.33
C ALA A 513 15.23 -13.86 -5.94
N LEU A 514 14.89 -15.05 -5.46
CA LEU A 514 15.34 -15.54 -4.17
C LEU A 514 16.85 -15.78 -4.19
N PHE A 515 17.58 -15.07 -3.34
CA PHE A 515 19.03 -15.23 -3.15
C PHE A 515 19.34 -16.17 -1.98
N ALA A 516 18.70 -15.99 -0.82
CA ALA A 516 18.95 -16.79 0.37
C ALA A 516 17.67 -17.10 1.15
N ARG A 517 17.57 -18.31 1.73
CA ARG A 517 16.40 -18.74 2.52
C ARG A 517 16.69 -18.71 4.01
N ASN A 518 15.66 -18.35 4.80
CA ASN A 518 15.64 -18.48 6.26
C ASN A 518 16.87 -17.86 6.98
N VAL A 519 17.37 -16.75 6.45
CA VAL A 519 18.54 -16.03 6.98
C VAL A 519 18.18 -15.39 8.32
N PRO A 520 18.91 -15.65 9.40
CA PRO A 520 18.74 -14.91 10.65
C PRO A 520 18.99 -13.41 10.45
N LEU A 521 18.22 -12.55 11.14
CA LEU A 521 18.32 -11.09 10.97
C LEU A 521 19.75 -10.56 11.10
N ALA A 522 20.51 -11.06 12.08
CA ALA A 522 21.89 -10.63 12.34
C ALA A 522 22.88 -11.07 11.25
N GLU A 523 22.54 -12.08 10.44
CA GLU A 523 23.39 -12.58 9.36
C GLU A 523 23.13 -11.88 8.02
N ILE A 524 22.11 -11.02 7.92
CA ILE A 524 21.78 -10.30 6.68
C ILE A 524 22.88 -9.33 6.26
N PRO A 525 23.42 -8.44 7.13
CA PRO A 525 24.49 -7.53 6.72
C PRO A 525 25.74 -8.25 6.20
N PRO A 526 26.34 -9.24 6.91
CA PRO A 526 27.51 -9.97 6.37
C PRO A 526 27.18 -10.77 5.10
N LEU A 527 25.96 -11.28 4.95
CA LEU A 527 25.53 -11.97 3.72
C LEU A 527 25.54 -11.04 2.50
N LEU A 528 25.15 -9.77 2.67
CA LEU A 528 25.07 -8.80 1.57
C LEU A 528 26.41 -8.12 1.26
N GLU A 529 27.39 -8.17 2.14
CA GLU A 529 28.70 -7.54 1.94
C GLU A 529 29.41 -8.07 0.68
N GLY A 530 29.39 -9.39 0.44
CA GLY A 530 29.98 -10.00 -0.75
C GLY A 530 29.37 -9.49 -2.07
N PRO A 531 28.05 -9.61 -2.26
CA PRO A 531 27.37 -9.06 -3.43
C PRO A 531 27.56 -7.55 -3.62
N LEU A 532 27.51 -6.75 -2.55
CA LEU A 532 27.72 -5.29 -2.61
C LEU A 532 29.17 -4.94 -2.98
N SER A 533 30.17 -5.67 -2.46
CA SER A 533 31.57 -5.49 -2.81
C SER A 533 31.83 -5.83 -4.28
N ALA A 534 31.27 -6.93 -4.77
CA ALA A 534 31.36 -7.28 -6.18
C ALA A 534 30.67 -6.26 -7.10
N PHE A 535 29.51 -5.76 -6.71
CA PHE A 535 28.83 -4.66 -7.42
C PHE A 535 29.73 -3.42 -7.51
N ALA A 536 30.35 -3.01 -6.41
CA ALA A 536 31.25 -1.85 -6.40
C ALA A 536 32.40 -1.99 -7.41
N ALA A 537 32.91 -3.22 -7.59
CA ALA A 537 34.03 -3.51 -8.49
C ALA A 537 33.63 -3.77 -9.95
N GLU A 538 32.44 -4.32 -10.20
CA GLU A 538 32.06 -4.91 -11.50
C GLU A 538 30.95 -4.19 -12.25
N ARG A 539 30.31 -3.19 -11.60
CA ARG A 539 29.19 -2.47 -12.21
C ARG A 539 29.60 -1.67 -13.43
N ALA A 540 28.71 -1.58 -14.43
CA ALA A 540 28.85 -0.63 -15.52
C ALA A 540 28.56 0.81 -15.03
N SER A 541 28.99 1.81 -15.80
CA SER A 541 28.69 3.21 -15.48
C SER A 541 27.19 3.47 -15.44
N GLY A 542 26.67 3.97 -14.30
CA GLY A 542 25.25 4.26 -14.10
C GLY A 542 24.36 3.04 -13.83
N GLU A 543 24.94 1.83 -13.74
CA GLU A 543 24.20 0.61 -13.42
C GLU A 543 23.82 0.56 -11.94
N GLY A 544 22.52 0.36 -11.62
CA GLY A 544 22.02 0.16 -10.27
C GLY A 544 22.31 -1.24 -9.72
N PHE A 545 22.25 -1.39 -8.38
CA PHE A 545 22.54 -2.67 -7.72
C PHE A 545 21.62 -3.79 -8.18
N GLY A 546 20.32 -3.54 -8.27
CA GLY A 546 19.36 -4.54 -8.74
C GLY A 546 19.56 -4.91 -10.21
N ASP A 547 19.94 -3.95 -11.06
CA ASP A 547 20.23 -4.19 -12.47
C ASP A 547 21.48 -5.05 -12.64
N TRP A 548 22.53 -4.76 -11.87
CA TRP A 548 23.73 -5.58 -11.82
C TRP A 548 23.41 -7.02 -11.36
N CYS A 549 22.64 -7.18 -10.28
CA CYS A 549 22.22 -8.50 -9.81
C CYS A 549 21.44 -9.28 -10.89
N HIS A 550 20.57 -8.58 -11.63
CA HIS A 550 19.79 -9.17 -12.72
C HIS A 550 20.70 -9.58 -13.89
N ARG A 551 21.62 -8.72 -14.29
CA ARG A 551 22.58 -8.97 -15.39
C ARG A 551 23.50 -10.15 -15.11
N ILE A 552 24.05 -10.24 -13.89
CA ILE A 552 24.90 -11.37 -13.48
C ILE A 552 24.08 -12.66 -13.31
N GLY A 553 22.81 -12.53 -12.91
CA GLY A 553 21.93 -13.63 -12.56
C GLY A 553 22.02 -14.01 -11.08
N VAL A 554 20.87 -13.99 -10.39
CA VAL A 554 20.82 -14.23 -8.93
C VAL A 554 21.27 -15.65 -8.57
N ASP A 555 21.07 -16.64 -9.44
CA ASP A 555 21.58 -18.00 -9.23
C ASP A 555 23.12 -18.03 -9.25
N THR A 556 23.75 -17.34 -10.20
CA THR A 556 25.21 -17.18 -10.27
C THR A 556 25.76 -16.48 -9.01
N LEU A 557 25.08 -15.43 -8.54
CA LEU A 557 25.45 -14.74 -7.30
C LEU A 557 25.32 -15.66 -6.08
N ARG A 558 24.30 -16.51 -6.08
CA ARG A 558 24.12 -17.51 -5.01
C ARG A 558 25.27 -18.50 -4.97
N ASP A 559 25.66 -19.05 -6.11
CA ASP A 559 26.78 -20.00 -6.22
C ASP A 559 28.09 -19.34 -5.81
N ARG A 560 28.31 -18.08 -6.18
CA ARG A 560 29.54 -17.33 -5.88
C ARG A 560 29.67 -16.96 -4.40
N PHE A 561 28.60 -16.63 -3.69
CA PHE A 561 28.67 -16.02 -2.35
C PHE A 561 28.11 -16.88 -1.22
N ARG A 562 27.47 -18.00 -1.52
CA ARG A 562 26.93 -18.86 -0.45
C ARG A 562 27.81 -20.01 -0.04
N GLY A 563 28.83 -20.39 -0.85
CA GLY A 563 29.66 -21.56 -0.53
C GLY A 563 28.82 -22.81 -0.19
N GLU A 564 29.40 -23.99 -0.02
CA GLU A 564 28.70 -25.26 0.28
C GLU A 564 27.96 -25.32 1.64
N ALA A 565 27.89 -24.24 2.39
CA ALA A 565 27.33 -24.20 3.73
C ALA A 565 25.95 -23.52 3.73
N VAL A 566 24.91 -24.19 3.29
CA VAL A 566 23.52 -24.19 3.85
C VAL A 566 22.64 -25.11 2.98
N THR A 567 22.91 -26.39 3.02
CA THR A 567 21.91 -27.43 2.76
C THR A 567 21.47 -27.98 4.11
N ALA A 568 20.41 -27.47 4.68
CA ALA A 568 19.57 -28.18 5.66
C ALA A 568 18.25 -27.43 5.84
#